data_db50a9657eb8850f4ebc89b560cd2926
#
_entry.id   db50a9657eb8850f4ebc89b560cd2926
#
_cell.length_a   1.000
_cell.length_b   1.000
_cell.length_c   1.000
_cell.angle_alpha   90.00
_cell.angle_beta   90.00
_cell.angle_gamma   90.00
#
_symmetry.space_group_name_H-M   'P 1'
#
loop_
_entity.id
_entity.type
_entity.pdbx_description
1 polymer ?
#
loop_
_entity_poly.entity_id
_entity_poly.type
_entity_poly.pdbx_seq_one_letter_code
_entity_poly.pdbx_strand_id
1 'polypeptide(L)'
;MQRRTGWWLIGLALAIAVVVGVRLTQVEAQQASRELTLVNIKYEGSNIWVPGPLVVKKGDRVRIRAINNVKDDPAEHGLAIDEFGVKLVVNRGKPETVEFVADKAGIFRIYCHLHLPHVATQLVVLE
;
A
#
# COMPACT_ATOMS: atom_id res chain seq x y z
N MET A 1 -71.01 5.93 -31.33
CA MET A 1 -69.56 5.59 -31.59
C MET A 1 -68.68 6.55 -30.84
N GLN A 2 -68.22 6.18 -29.67
CA GLN A 2 -67.29 6.99 -28.88
C GLN A 2 -65.91 6.29 -28.86
N ARG A 3 -64.93 7.01 -29.34
CA ARG A 3 -63.53 6.56 -29.39
C ARG A 3 -62.90 6.65 -28.00
N ARG A 4 -62.57 5.50 -27.43
CA ARG A 4 -61.71 5.38 -26.24
C ARG A 4 -60.28 5.12 -26.70
N THR A 5 -59.51 6.17 -26.95
CA THR A 5 -58.07 6.06 -27.16
C THR A 5 -57.38 7.17 -26.40
N GLY A 6 -56.58 6.92 -25.42
CA GLY A 6 -55.73 7.96 -24.82
C GLY A 6 -55.10 7.69 -23.46
N TRP A 7 -55.25 6.53 -22.87
CA TRP A 7 -54.72 6.34 -21.49
C TRP A 7 -53.51 5.39 -21.36
N TRP A 8 -53.03 4.88 -22.48
CA TRP A 8 -51.90 3.93 -22.46
C TRP A 8 -50.54 4.55 -22.64
N LEU A 9 -50.41 5.83 -22.93
CA LEU A 9 -49.12 6.49 -23.20
C LEU A 9 -48.50 7.20 -21.98
N ILE A 10 -49.24 7.35 -20.87
CA ILE A 10 -48.75 8.04 -19.67
C ILE A 10 -48.01 7.07 -18.73
N GLY A 11 -48.28 5.77 -18.83
CA GLY A 11 -47.64 4.76 -17.95
C GLY A 11 -46.21 4.41 -18.31
N LEU A 12 -45.76 4.65 -19.56
CA LEU A 12 -44.42 4.24 -20.01
C LEU A 12 -43.34 5.27 -19.73
N ALA A 13 -43.70 6.54 -19.55
CA ALA A 13 -42.73 7.60 -19.31
C ALA A 13 -42.21 7.65 -17.85
N LEU A 14 -43.00 7.17 -16.90
CA LEU A 14 -42.61 7.13 -15.45
C LEU A 14 -41.68 5.98 -15.07
N ALA A 15 -41.69 4.88 -15.84
CA ALA A 15 -40.81 3.73 -15.56
C ALA A 15 -39.37 3.93 -16.01
N ILE A 16 -39.12 4.84 -16.97
CA ILE A 16 -37.73 5.10 -17.47
C ILE A 16 -36.96 6.07 -16.57
N ALA A 17 -37.66 6.95 -15.85
CA ALA A 17 -37.02 7.94 -14.99
C ALA A 17 -36.40 7.33 -13.69
N VAL A 18 -36.88 6.16 -13.24
CA VAL A 18 -36.43 5.53 -12.01
C VAL A 18 -35.16 4.68 -12.22
N VAL A 19 -34.91 4.22 -13.45
CA VAL A 19 -33.71 3.37 -13.75
C VAL A 19 -32.46 4.21 -13.99
N VAL A 20 -32.57 5.48 -14.32
CA VAL A 20 -31.41 6.36 -14.55
C VAL A 20 -30.87 6.97 -13.24
N GLY A 21 -31.66 6.96 -12.17
CA GLY A 21 -31.29 7.60 -10.88
C GLY A 21 -30.40 6.76 -9.94
N VAL A 22 -30.11 5.51 -10.24
CA VAL A 22 -29.39 4.61 -9.31
C VAL A 22 -27.95 4.32 -9.75
N ARG A 23 -27.44 5.02 -10.76
CA ARG A 23 -26.02 4.97 -11.10
C ARG A 23 -25.21 6.09 -10.46
N LEU A 24 -25.50 6.41 -9.22
CA LEU A 24 -24.73 7.42 -8.50
C LEU A 24 -23.88 6.78 -7.41
N THR A 25 -22.59 6.92 -7.65
CA THR A 25 -21.53 6.93 -6.68
C THR A 25 -21.23 5.59 -6.00
N GLN A 26 -20.71 4.66 -6.75
CA GLN A 26 -19.57 3.93 -6.23
C GLN A 26 -18.37 4.89 -6.37
N VAL A 27 -18.20 5.78 -5.42
CA VAL A 27 -16.88 6.35 -5.15
C VAL A 27 -16.09 5.16 -4.60
N GLU A 28 -15.42 4.44 -5.49
CA GLU A 28 -14.33 3.56 -5.05
C GLU A 28 -13.40 4.49 -4.30
N ALA A 29 -13.29 4.29 -3.00
CA ALA A 29 -12.30 4.98 -2.20
C ALA A 29 -10.96 4.65 -2.85
N GLN A 30 -10.42 5.59 -3.62
CA GLN A 30 -9.20 5.41 -4.39
C GLN A 30 -8.11 5.08 -3.38
N GLN A 31 -7.67 3.83 -3.41
CA GLN A 31 -6.62 3.33 -2.54
C GLN A 31 -5.41 4.22 -2.70
N ALA A 32 -5.03 4.94 -1.64
CA ALA A 32 -3.91 5.86 -1.71
C ALA A 32 -2.61 5.09 -1.98
N SER A 33 -1.81 5.56 -2.93
CA SER A 33 -0.49 5.02 -3.18
C SER A 33 0.53 5.77 -2.33
N ARG A 34 1.32 5.04 -1.54
CA ARG A 34 2.38 5.57 -0.69
C ARG A 34 3.74 5.12 -1.21
N GLU A 35 4.50 6.07 -1.75
CA GLU A 35 5.89 5.82 -2.13
C GLU A 35 6.82 6.21 -1.00
N LEU A 36 7.61 5.25 -0.52
CA LEU A 36 8.51 5.38 0.61
C LEU A 36 9.91 4.95 0.17
N THR A 37 10.93 5.56 0.76
CA THR A 37 12.33 5.14 0.54
C THR A 37 12.94 4.76 1.89
N LEU A 38 13.56 3.59 1.93
CA LEU A 38 14.39 3.13 3.04
C LEU A 38 15.84 3.01 2.59
N VAL A 39 16.74 3.53 3.40
CA VAL A 39 18.17 3.42 3.17
C VAL A 39 18.81 2.64 4.33
N ASN A 40 19.55 1.58 4.01
CA ASN A 40 20.38 0.90 5.00
C ASN A 40 21.68 1.66 5.18
N ILE A 41 21.96 2.06 6.41
CA ILE A 41 23.20 2.76 6.78
C ILE A 41 23.85 2.08 7.98
N LYS A 42 25.14 2.32 8.16
CA LYS A 42 25.84 1.98 9.41
C LYS A 42 25.80 3.19 10.36
N TYR A 43 25.27 2.99 11.56
CA TYR A 43 25.20 3.99 12.62
C TYR A 43 25.67 3.36 13.93
N GLU A 44 26.67 3.98 14.57
CA GLU A 44 27.26 3.51 15.84
C GLU A 44 27.57 2.00 15.87
N GLY A 45 28.13 1.48 14.78
CA GLY A 45 28.51 0.07 14.66
C GLY A 45 27.39 -0.89 14.27
N SER A 46 26.13 -0.44 14.22
CA SER A 46 24.98 -1.23 13.81
C SER A 46 24.48 -0.82 12.43
N ASN A 47 23.95 -1.77 11.68
CA ASN A 47 23.24 -1.48 10.44
C ASN A 47 21.77 -1.26 10.74
N ILE A 48 21.21 -0.18 10.20
CA ILE A 48 19.81 0.21 10.41
C ILE A 48 19.16 0.62 9.10
N TRP A 49 17.85 0.39 8.98
CA TRP A 49 17.03 0.95 7.91
C TRP A 49 16.46 2.29 8.36
N VAL A 50 16.68 3.35 7.59
CA VAL A 50 16.19 4.71 7.87
C VAL A 50 15.40 5.24 6.68
N PRO A 51 14.44 6.17 6.89
CA PRO A 51 13.93 6.63 8.18
C PRO A 51 13.08 5.57 8.88
N GLY A 52 12.86 5.76 10.17
CA GLY A 52 11.92 4.93 10.91
C GLY A 52 11.32 5.71 12.09
N PRO A 53 10.08 5.39 12.49
CA PRO A 53 9.14 4.46 11.84
C PRO A 53 8.54 5.02 10.55
N LEU A 54 8.08 4.12 9.65
CA LEU A 54 7.23 4.47 8.51
C LEU A 54 5.77 4.46 8.96
N VAL A 55 4.96 5.42 8.49
CA VAL A 55 3.54 5.52 8.86
C VAL A 55 2.67 5.54 7.60
N VAL A 56 1.71 4.64 7.53
CA VAL A 56 0.72 4.51 6.45
C VAL A 56 -0.66 4.25 7.04
N LYS A 57 -1.70 4.24 6.22
CA LYS A 57 -3.06 3.87 6.63
C LYS A 57 -3.41 2.47 6.13
N LYS A 58 -4.30 1.81 6.84
CA LYS A 58 -4.90 0.56 6.40
C LYS A 58 -5.60 0.73 5.06
N GLY A 59 -5.31 -0.17 4.15
CA GLY A 59 -5.77 -0.12 2.76
C GLY A 59 -4.83 0.62 1.81
N ASP A 60 -3.81 1.34 2.29
CA ASP A 60 -2.84 1.97 1.40
C ASP A 60 -2.07 0.93 0.58
N ARG A 61 -1.87 1.21 -0.70
CA ARG A 61 -0.88 0.52 -1.53
C ARG A 61 0.49 1.13 -1.24
N VAL A 62 1.37 0.36 -0.65
CA VAL A 62 2.70 0.81 -0.21
C VAL A 62 3.74 0.32 -1.20
N ARG A 63 4.56 1.24 -1.69
CA ARG A 63 5.74 0.96 -2.50
C ARG A 63 6.97 1.43 -1.75
N ILE A 64 7.86 0.51 -1.41
CA ILE A 64 9.12 0.80 -0.73
C ILE A 64 10.26 0.63 -1.72
N ARG A 65 11.02 1.69 -1.92
CA ARG A 65 12.32 1.64 -2.58
C ARG A 65 13.41 1.47 -1.52
N ALA A 66 14.09 0.35 -1.54
CA ALA A 66 15.16 0.00 -0.60
C ALA A 66 16.53 0.24 -1.22
N ILE A 67 17.40 0.95 -0.51
CA ILE A 67 18.76 1.30 -0.96
C ILE A 67 19.74 0.83 0.11
N ASN A 68 20.76 0.05 -0.27
CA ASN A 68 21.85 -0.32 0.63
C ASN A 68 23.03 0.65 0.43
N ASN A 69 23.31 1.46 1.47
CA ASN A 69 24.43 2.41 1.50
C ASN A 69 25.50 2.02 2.55
N VAL A 70 25.47 0.79 3.01
CA VAL A 70 26.51 0.26 3.92
C VAL A 70 27.76 -0.05 3.10
N LYS A 71 28.92 0.51 3.51
CA LYS A 71 30.19 0.35 2.78
C LYS A 71 30.94 -0.92 3.15
N ASP A 72 30.68 -1.47 4.33
CA ASP A 72 31.34 -2.66 4.83
C ASP A 72 30.75 -3.94 4.22
N ASP A 73 31.49 -5.01 4.25
CA ASP A 73 30.99 -6.33 3.89
C ASP A 73 30.18 -6.95 5.06
N PRO A 74 29.17 -7.75 4.76
CA PRO A 74 28.74 -8.20 3.43
C PRO A 74 28.07 -7.07 2.61
N ALA A 75 28.19 -7.16 1.27
CA ALA A 75 27.65 -6.17 0.33
C ALA A 75 26.12 -6.20 0.23
N GLU A 76 25.47 -7.22 0.78
CA GLU A 76 24.03 -7.43 0.73
C GLU A 76 23.39 -7.35 2.11
N HIS A 77 22.21 -6.76 2.16
CA HIS A 77 21.38 -6.69 3.35
C HIS A 77 19.95 -7.06 3.04
N GLY A 78 19.27 -7.70 4.01
CA GLY A 78 17.88 -8.05 3.88
C GLY A 78 16.96 -6.89 4.26
N LEU A 79 15.74 -6.89 3.69
CA LEU A 79 14.62 -6.11 4.16
C LEU A 79 13.42 -7.03 4.21
N ALA A 80 12.86 -7.24 5.39
CA ALA A 80 11.69 -8.08 5.60
C ALA A 80 10.63 -7.40 6.45
N ILE A 81 9.36 -7.65 6.10
CA ILE A 81 8.16 -7.31 6.86
C ILE A 81 7.25 -8.54 6.75
N ASP A 82 7.34 -9.44 7.71
CA ASP A 82 6.77 -10.78 7.61
C ASP A 82 5.25 -10.77 7.41
N GLU A 83 4.55 -9.87 8.09
CA GLU A 83 3.09 -9.77 8.06
C GLU A 83 2.52 -9.43 6.69
N PHE A 84 3.34 -8.80 5.84
CA PHE A 84 2.96 -8.43 4.47
C PHE A 84 3.71 -9.26 3.41
N GLY A 85 4.41 -10.31 3.81
CA GLY A 85 5.13 -11.20 2.90
C GLY A 85 6.31 -10.53 2.18
N VAL A 86 6.79 -9.39 2.71
CA VAL A 86 7.93 -8.66 2.12
C VAL A 86 9.24 -9.32 2.53
N LYS A 87 10.05 -9.66 1.53
CA LYS A 87 11.38 -10.22 1.74
C LYS A 87 12.28 -9.89 0.54
N LEU A 88 13.18 -8.93 0.71
CA LEU A 88 14.13 -8.49 -0.30
C LEU A 88 15.57 -8.73 0.11
N VAL A 89 16.44 -8.96 -0.87
CA VAL A 89 17.88 -8.86 -0.75
C VAL A 89 18.34 -7.62 -1.52
N VAL A 90 18.95 -6.67 -0.82
CA VAL A 90 19.35 -5.37 -1.38
C VAL A 90 20.86 -5.29 -1.42
N ASN A 91 21.42 -5.37 -2.61
CA ASN A 91 22.87 -5.25 -2.83
C ASN A 91 23.30 -3.78 -2.84
N ARG A 92 24.53 -3.54 -2.39
CA ARG A 92 25.16 -2.23 -2.48
C ARG A 92 25.16 -1.73 -3.91
N GLY A 93 24.64 -0.50 -4.11
CA GLY A 93 24.56 0.15 -5.42
C GLY A 93 23.45 -0.35 -6.35
N LYS A 94 22.61 -1.31 -5.90
CA LYS A 94 21.47 -1.84 -6.65
C LYS A 94 20.19 -1.69 -5.82
N PRO A 95 19.48 -0.56 -5.92
CA PRO A 95 18.22 -0.37 -5.24
C PRO A 95 17.19 -1.40 -5.70
N GLU A 96 16.39 -1.88 -4.75
CA GLU A 96 15.29 -2.80 -4.98
C GLU A 96 13.96 -2.14 -4.61
N THR A 97 12.86 -2.62 -5.18
CA THR A 97 11.54 -2.08 -4.90
C THR A 97 10.56 -3.22 -4.61
N VAL A 98 9.70 -3.03 -3.62
CA VAL A 98 8.60 -3.93 -3.29
C VAL A 98 7.30 -3.16 -3.16
N GLU A 99 6.20 -3.81 -3.52
CA GLU A 99 4.86 -3.29 -3.35
C GLU A 99 4.01 -4.28 -2.57
N PHE A 100 3.16 -3.76 -1.67
CA PHE A 100 2.18 -4.53 -0.93
C PHE A 100 0.99 -3.64 -0.54
N VAL A 101 -0.07 -4.26 -0.06
CA VAL A 101 -1.22 -3.55 0.53
C VAL A 101 -1.11 -3.66 2.04
N ALA A 102 -1.19 -2.52 2.74
CA ALA A 102 -1.20 -2.47 4.20
C ALA A 102 -2.61 -2.85 4.72
N ASP A 103 -3.00 -4.12 4.60
CA ASP A 103 -4.36 -4.62 4.88
C ASP A 103 -4.65 -4.85 6.37
N LYS A 104 -3.63 -4.71 7.23
CA LYS A 104 -3.74 -4.91 8.68
C LYS A 104 -3.23 -3.68 9.41
N ALA A 105 -4.02 -3.14 10.34
CA ALA A 105 -3.56 -2.09 11.24
C ALA A 105 -2.68 -2.67 12.36
N GLY A 106 -1.71 -1.89 12.82
CA GLY A 106 -0.78 -2.31 13.86
C GLY A 106 0.62 -1.75 13.68
N ILE A 107 1.55 -2.29 14.47
CA ILE A 107 2.98 -1.95 14.43
C ILE A 107 3.73 -3.22 14.03
N PHE A 108 4.41 -3.14 12.90
CA PHE A 108 5.09 -4.27 12.29
C PHE A 108 6.59 -4.01 12.19
N ARG A 109 7.37 -5.06 12.37
CA ARG A 109 8.82 -4.98 12.34
C ARG A 109 9.33 -4.92 10.91
N ILE A 110 10.28 -4.00 10.64
CA ILE A 110 11.09 -3.97 9.43
C ILE A 110 12.51 -4.30 9.83
N TYR A 111 13.08 -5.36 9.27
CA TYR A 111 14.38 -5.87 9.73
C TYR A 111 15.20 -6.51 8.61
N CYS A 112 16.50 -6.72 8.88
CA CYS A 112 17.37 -7.51 8.02
C CYS A 112 17.24 -8.99 8.38
N HIS A 113 16.80 -9.81 7.46
CA HIS A 113 16.63 -11.25 7.66
C HIS A 113 17.89 -12.07 7.34
N LEU A 114 18.95 -11.43 6.81
CA LEU A 114 20.20 -12.10 6.44
C LEU A 114 21.23 -12.08 7.56
N HIS A 115 21.30 -10.98 8.29
CA HIS A 115 22.36 -10.75 9.25
C HIS A 115 21.78 -10.24 10.58
N LEU A 116 22.16 -10.90 11.66
CA LEU A 116 21.83 -10.49 13.02
C LEU A 116 23.12 -10.20 13.81
N PRO A 117 23.13 -9.22 14.73
CA PRO A 117 22.04 -8.35 15.12
C PRO A 117 22.04 -7.03 14.33
N HIS A 118 20.97 -6.76 13.57
CA HIS A 118 20.73 -5.44 13.01
C HIS A 118 19.58 -4.78 13.76
N VAL A 119 19.63 -3.45 13.91
CA VAL A 119 18.54 -2.71 14.55
C VAL A 119 17.33 -2.69 13.61
N ALA A 120 16.21 -3.15 14.10
CA ALA A 120 14.94 -3.10 13.36
C ALA A 120 14.31 -1.70 13.45
N THR A 121 13.65 -1.28 12.37
CA THR A 121 12.68 -0.17 12.39
C THR A 121 11.27 -0.73 12.32
N GLN A 122 10.26 0.15 12.17
CA GLN A 122 8.86 -0.21 12.25
C GLN A 122 8.06 0.36 11.09
N LEU A 123 7.06 -0.40 10.67
CA LEU A 123 5.93 0.07 9.89
C LEU A 123 4.72 0.21 10.82
N VAL A 124 4.19 1.41 10.92
CA VAL A 124 2.95 1.72 11.68
C VAL A 124 1.82 1.86 10.66
N VAL A 125 0.83 1.00 10.76
CA VAL A 125 -0.37 1.04 9.93
C VAL A 125 -1.53 1.53 10.81
N LEU A 126 -2.00 2.74 10.54
CA LEU A 126 -3.15 3.35 11.21
C LEU A 126 -4.46 2.79 10.65
N GLU A 127 -5.52 2.73 11.47
CA GLU A 127 -6.88 2.41 11.04
C GLU A 127 -7.41 3.42 10.01
#